data_2d0e1b1f0ddabd11f34cf2994333b369
#
_entry.id   2d0e1b1f0ddabd11f34cf2994333b369
#
_cell.length_a   1.000
_cell.length_b   1.000
_cell.length_c   1.000
_cell.angle_alpha   90.00
_cell.angle_beta   90.00
_cell.angle_gamma   90.00
#
_symmetry.space_group_name_H-M   'P 1'
#
loop_
_entity.id
_entity.type
_entity.pdbx_description
1 polymer ?
#
loop_
_entity_poly.entity_id
_entity_poly.type
_entity_poly.pdbx_seq_one_letter_code
_entity_poly.pdbx_strand_id
1 'polypeptide(L)'
;MDYPLSYYFIASSHNTYLTGHQLRGESSVEMYREVRNFVFRFLLRFDLCLKTKVLLSGCRCIELDCWDGDDGYPVIYHGRTFVSKISFKLVVEVINESAFLTSPYPVILSIENRCSLIQQARMAQTFVKVFGEKLITKYMFESDLNEDPL
;
A
#
# COMPACT_ATOMS: atom_id res chain seq x y z
N MET A 1 -5.00 0.09 -21.15
CA MET A 1 -5.77 -1.08 -20.65
C MET A 1 -7.14 -0.97 -21.32
N ASP A 2 -7.45 -1.92 -22.15
CA ASP A 2 -8.63 -1.83 -23.04
C ASP A 2 -9.76 -2.78 -22.59
N TYR A 3 -9.51 -3.56 -21.55
CA TYR A 3 -10.44 -4.51 -20.97
C TYR A 3 -10.71 -4.23 -19.49
N PRO A 4 -11.82 -4.73 -18.92
CA PRO A 4 -12.09 -4.68 -17.48
C PRO A 4 -10.96 -5.29 -16.64
N LEU A 5 -10.78 -4.86 -15.38
CA LEU A 5 -9.71 -5.34 -14.50
C LEU A 5 -9.71 -6.86 -14.33
N SER A 6 -10.87 -7.51 -14.41
CA SER A 6 -11.01 -8.97 -14.30
C SER A 6 -10.31 -9.76 -15.41
N TYR A 7 -9.96 -9.12 -16.53
CA TYR A 7 -9.22 -9.74 -17.64
C TYR A 7 -7.70 -9.73 -17.46
N TYR A 8 -7.20 -9.08 -16.42
CA TYR A 8 -5.76 -8.95 -16.17
C TYR A 8 -5.32 -9.73 -14.94
N PHE A 9 -4.16 -10.38 -15.04
CA PHE A 9 -3.48 -10.91 -13.87
C PHE A 9 -2.87 -9.75 -13.07
N ILE A 10 -3.28 -9.62 -11.80
CA ILE A 10 -2.80 -8.54 -10.92
C ILE A 10 -1.88 -9.16 -9.86
N ALA A 11 -0.58 -8.92 -10.00
CA ALA A 11 0.39 -9.33 -8.99
C ALA A 11 0.08 -8.62 -7.66
N SER A 12 -0.16 -9.42 -6.62
CA SER A 12 -0.61 -8.96 -5.31
C SER A 12 0.39 -9.31 -4.21
N SER A 13 0.46 -8.48 -3.18
CA SER A 13 1.28 -8.71 -1.99
C SER A 13 0.39 -8.81 -0.77
N HIS A 14 0.53 -9.89 -0.01
CA HIS A 14 -0.12 -10.12 1.28
C HIS A 14 0.78 -9.60 2.42
N ASN A 15 0.20 -8.98 3.44
CA ASN A 15 0.93 -8.39 4.57
C ASN A 15 2.14 -7.54 4.12
N THR A 16 1.92 -6.62 3.20
CA THR A 16 2.97 -5.87 2.49
C THR A 16 3.97 -5.18 3.40
N TYR A 17 3.54 -4.75 4.59
CA TYR A 17 4.34 -4.05 5.60
C TYR A 17 5.35 -4.95 6.34
N LEU A 18 5.20 -6.29 6.30
CA LEU A 18 6.02 -7.21 7.09
C LEU A 18 7.40 -7.46 6.48
N THR A 19 8.43 -7.42 7.33
CA THR A 19 9.82 -7.74 6.94
C THR A 19 10.26 -9.14 7.33
N GLY A 20 9.41 -9.91 8.01
CA GLY A 20 9.80 -11.22 8.54
C GLY A 20 8.61 -12.05 9.01
N HIS A 21 8.77 -12.70 10.15
CA HIS A 21 7.77 -13.62 10.69
C HIS A 21 6.47 -12.92 11.08
N GLN A 22 5.31 -13.44 10.66
CA GLN A 22 3.99 -12.82 10.84
C GLN A 22 3.59 -12.53 12.30
N LEU A 23 4.11 -13.29 13.27
CA LEU A 23 3.74 -13.14 14.68
C LEU A 23 4.75 -12.33 15.50
N ARG A 24 6.01 -12.18 15.02
CA ARG A 24 7.11 -11.55 15.75
C ARG A 24 8.03 -10.75 14.83
N GLY A 25 7.60 -10.45 13.62
CA GLY A 25 8.36 -9.65 12.66
C GLY A 25 8.29 -8.15 12.97
N GLU A 26 8.95 -7.39 12.14
CA GLU A 26 8.87 -5.94 12.17
C GLU A 26 8.02 -5.45 11.02
N SER A 27 7.22 -4.41 11.24
CA SER A 27 6.59 -3.65 10.18
C SER A 27 7.54 -2.57 9.68
N SER A 28 7.59 -2.35 8.37
CA SER A 28 8.44 -1.35 7.77
C SER A 28 7.73 -0.62 6.64
N VAL A 29 7.82 0.71 6.67
CA VAL A 29 7.36 1.58 5.59
C VAL A 29 8.17 1.34 4.31
N GLU A 30 9.44 0.97 4.45
CA GLU A 30 10.35 0.71 3.33
C GLU A 30 9.93 -0.50 2.47
N MET A 31 9.06 -1.38 2.98
CA MET A 31 8.50 -2.48 2.20
C MET A 31 7.63 -1.98 1.05
N TYR A 32 7.03 -0.80 1.18
CA TYR A 32 6.26 -0.13 0.13
C TYR A 32 7.14 0.71 -0.81
N ARG A 33 8.35 1.08 -0.37
CA ARG A 33 9.23 2.06 -1.01
C ARG A 33 10.33 1.45 -1.88
N GLU A 34 10.97 2.27 -2.74
CA GLU A 34 12.30 2.03 -3.32
C GLU A 34 13.38 2.84 -2.62
N VAL A 35 14.55 2.22 -2.46
CA VAL A 35 15.78 2.93 -2.13
C VAL A 35 16.36 3.56 -3.41
N ARG A 36 16.29 4.86 -3.48
CA ARG A 36 16.70 5.69 -4.63
C ARG A 36 18.22 5.89 -4.76
N ASN A 37 19.08 5.04 -4.17
CA ASN A 37 20.54 5.23 -4.26
C ASN A 37 21.27 3.96 -4.68
N PHE A 38 21.41 3.79 -5.99
CA PHE A 38 22.31 2.83 -6.60
C PHE A 38 23.78 3.04 -6.16
N VAL A 39 24.19 4.28 -5.86
CA VAL A 39 25.55 4.61 -5.42
C VAL A 39 25.78 4.23 -3.94
N PHE A 40 24.76 4.31 -3.08
CA PHE A 40 24.87 3.93 -1.67
C PHE A 40 24.84 2.40 -1.48
N ARG A 41 24.31 1.63 -2.46
CA ARG A 41 24.26 0.16 -2.46
C ARG A 41 25.63 -0.51 -2.60
N PHE A 42 26.60 0.19 -3.16
CA PHE A 42 27.95 -0.37 -3.34
C PHE A 42 28.79 -0.36 -2.06
N LEU A 43 28.42 0.46 -1.07
CA LEU A 43 29.19 0.65 0.16
C LEU A 43 28.65 -0.10 1.38
N LEU A 44 27.43 -0.62 1.36
CA LEU A 44 26.83 -1.38 2.46
C LEU A 44 26.45 -2.79 2.01
N ARG A 45 27.33 -3.73 2.35
CA ARG A 45 27.20 -5.19 2.39
C ARG A 45 25.85 -5.83 2.02
N PHE A 46 25.96 -6.76 1.12
CA PHE A 46 25.15 -7.80 0.50
C PHE A 46 23.84 -8.29 1.17
N ASP A 47 23.62 -8.13 2.45
CA ASP A 47 22.51 -8.80 3.17
C ASP A 47 21.17 -8.04 3.21
N LEU A 48 21.13 -6.76 2.84
CA LEU A 48 19.88 -5.98 2.81
C LEU A 48 19.18 -5.97 1.43
N CYS A 49 19.74 -6.66 0.47
CA CYS A 49 19.31 -6.58 -0.94
C CYS A 49 18.08 -7.44 -1.29
N LEU A 50 17.61 -8.30 -0.40
CA LEU A 50 16.52 -9.27 -0.68
C LEU A 50 15.14 -8.86 -0.14
N LYS A 51 15.03 -7.79 0.65
CA LYS A 51 13.75 -7.33 1.22
C LYS A 51 13.19 -6.18 0.40
N THR A 52 12.60 -6.48 -0.74
CA THR A 52 12.39 -5.51 -1.78
C THR A 52 10.92 -5.22 -2.10
N LYS A 53 10.50 -3.96 -1.96
CA LYS A 53 10.17 -3.25 -3.19
C LYS A 53 8.93 -3.77 -3.92
N VAL A 54 7.85 -3.94 -3.19
CA VAL A 54 6.66 -4.58 -3.72
C VAL A 54 6.12 -3.84 -4.96
N LEU A 55 5.96 -2.54 -4.91
CA LEU A 55 5.45 -1.75 -6.04
C LEU A 55 6.41 -1.72 -7.24
N LEU A 56 7.72 -1.71 -6.98
CA LEU A 56 8.70 -1.64 -8.05
C LEU A 56 9.03 -2.99 -8.68
N SER A 57 8.73 -4.08 -7.97
CA SER A 57 8.77 -5.43 -8.56
C SER A 57 7.59 -5.72 -9.48
N GLY A 58 6.68 -4.74 -9.66
CA GLY A 58 5.52 -4.85 -10.54
C GLY A 58 4.23 -5.24 -9.84
N CYS A 59 4.21 -5.31 -8.51
CA CYS A 59 2.98 -5.53 -7.75
C CYS A 59 2.02 -4.36 -7.93
N ARG A 60 0.76 -4.66 -8.21
CA ARG A 60 -0.30 -3.65 -8.39
C ARG A 60 -1.44 -3.79 -7.40
N CYS A 61 -1.35 -4.73 -6.46
CA CYS A 61 -2.25 -4.83 -5.31
C CYS A 61 -1.42 -4.99 -4.03
N ILE A 62 -1.60 -4.10 -3.07
CA ILE A 62 -0.87 -4.06 -1.80
C ILE A 62 -1.84 -3.99 -0.63
N GLU A 63 -1.47 -4.62 0.48
CA GLU A 63 -2.32 -4.75 1.64
C GLU A 63 -1.94 -3.79 2.77
N LEU A 64 -2.95 -3.25 3.44
CA LEU A 64 -2.85 -2.33 4.56
C LEU A 64 -3.78 -2.78 5.70
N ASP A 65 -3.24 -3.39 6.75
CA ASP A 65 -3.99 -3.75 7.96
C ASP A 65 -4.08 -2.57 8.91
N CYS A 66 -5.19 -1.84 8.82
CA CYS A 66 -5.38 -0.56 9.51
C CYS A 66 -6.06 -0.75 10.87
N TRP A 67 -5.46 -0.22 11.91
CA TRP A 67 -5.91 -0.26 13.28
C TRP A 67 -5.89 1.12 13.92
N ASP A 68 -6.67 1.30 14.98
CA ASP A 68 -6.58 2.51 15.80
C ASP A 68 -5.20 2.65 16.44
N GLY A 69 -4.60 3.82 16.25
CA GLY A 69 -3.40 4.20 16.99
C GLY A 69 -3.76 4.91 18.29
N ASP A 70 -2.88 4.78 19.28
CA ASP A 70 -3.09 5.29 20.63
C ASP A 70 -3.08 6.83 20.71
N ASP A 71 -2.43 7.48 19.73
CA ASP A 71 -2.40 8.94 19.55
C ASP A 71 -3.60 9.48 18.78
N GLY A 72 -4.56 8.60 18.44
CA GLY A 72 -5.74 8.91 17.65
C GLY A 72 -5.51 8.92 16.14
N TYR A 73 -4.32 8.56 15.63
CA TYR A 73 -4.02 8.41 14.22
C TYR A 73 -3.89 6.93 13.85
N PRO A 74 -4.38 6.54 12.65
CA PRO A 74 -4.31 5.14 12.23
C PRO A 74 -2.89 4.62 12.12
N VAL A 75 -2.73 3.35 12.45
CA VAL A 75 -1.46 2.60 12.33
C VAL A 75 -1.66 1.36 11.48
N ILE A 76 -0.57 0.83 10.92
CA ILE A 76 -0.55 -0.43 10.19
C ILE A 76 0.32 -1.43 10.93
N TYR A 77 -0.21 -2.61 11.19
CA TYR A 77 0.52 -3.75 11.76
C TYR A 77 -0.33 -5.03 11.66
N HIS A 78 0.29 -6.19 11.79
CA HIS A 78 -0.42 -7.47 11.88
C HIS A 78 -1.09 -7.59 13.26
N GLY A 79 -2.38 -7.29 13.32
CA GLY A 79 -3.14 -7.20 14.57
C GLY A 79 -3.11 -8.47 15.42
N ARG A 80 -3.20 -8.31 16.74
CA ARG A 80 -3.14 -9.39 17.73
C ARG A 80 -1.81 -10.16 17.73
N THR A 81 -0.72 -9.52 17.32
CA THR A 81 0.63 -10.07 17.29
C THR A 81 1.61 -9.13 17.97
N PHE A 82 2.88 -9.55 18.11
CA PHE A 82 3.97 -8.73 18.63
C PHE A 82 4.71 -7.95 17.52
N VAL A 83 4.09 -7.78 16.36
CA VAL A 83 4.64 -7.01 15.25
C VAL A 83 4.60 -5.53 15.56
N SER A 84 5.67 -4.79 15.19
CA SER A 84 5.73 -3.35 15.39
C SER A 84 4.69 -2.59 14.59
N LYS A 85 4.18 -1.48 15.14
CA LYS A 85 3.22 -0.58 14.48
C LYS A 85 3.98 0.45 13.63
N ILE A 86 3.46 0.77 12.45
CA ILE A 86 3.95 1.87 11.60
C ILE A 86 2.83 2.86 11.29
N SER A 87 3.18 4.11 11.03
CA SER A 87 2.22 5.16 10.73
C SER A 87 1.51 4.91 9.39
N PHE A 88 0.19 4.88 9.40
CA PHE A 88 -0.64 4.83 8.20
C PHE A 88 -0.30 5.97 7.22
N LYS A 89 -0.15 7.20 7.75
CA LYS A 89 0.18 8.37 6.93
C LYS A 89 1.52 8.19 6.20
N LEU A 90 2.56 7.73 6.89
CA LEU A 90 3.87 7.49 6.26
C LEU A 90 3.79 6.42 5.16
N VAL A 91 3.01 5.36 5.37
CA VAL A 91 2.79 4.33 4.35
C VAL A 91 2.10 4.92 3.13
N VAL A 92 1.05 5.73 3.30
CA VAL A 92 0.33 6.38 2.20
C VAL A 92 1.23 7.34 1.42
N GLU A 93 2.09 8.11 2.11
CA GLU A 93 3.07 9.00 1.48
C GLU A 93 4.06 8.21 0.63
N VAL A 94 4.59 7.10 1.13
CA VAL A 94 5.53 6.24 0.40
C VAL A 94 4.87 5.55 -0.78
N ILE A 95 3.62 5.11 -0.67
CA ILE A 95 2.86 4.59 -1.80
C ILE A 95 2.74 5.66 -2.89
N ASN A 96 2.37 6.90 -2.54
CA ASN A 96 2.25 8.00 -3.50
C ASN A 96 3.57 8.29 -4.23
N GLU A 97 4.69 8.20 -3.54
CA GLU A 97 6.03 8.39 -4.12
C GLU A 97 6.42 7.27 -5.08
N SER A 98 5.99 6.03 -4.79
CA SER A 98 6.51 4.82 -5.44
C SER A 98 5.57 4.21 -6.49
N ALA A 99 4.26 4.46 -6.37
CA ALA A 99 3.22 3.77 -7.13
C ALA A 99 3.42 3.79 -8.65
N PHE A 100 3.87 4.91 -9.19
CA PHE A 100 3.95 5.14 -10.64
C PHE A 100 5.37 5.39 -11.16
N LEU A 101 6.41 5.00 -10.41
CA LEU A 101 7.81 5.15 -10.85
C LEU A 101 8.20 4.18 -11.96
N THR A 102 7.68 2.96 -11.92
CA THR A 102 8.04 1.88 -12.84
C THR A 102 6.88 1.38 -13.69
N SER A 103 5.65 1.82 -13.42
CA SER A 103 4.46 1.37 -14.13
C SER A 103 3.38 2.45 -14.08
N PRO A 104 2.71 2.75 -15.20
CA PRO A 104 1.60 3.67 -15.24
C PRO A 104 0.27 3.03 -14.80
N TYR A 105 0.24 1.72 -14.57
CA TYR A 105 -0.99 1.00 -14.25
C TYR A 105 -1.50 1.30 -12.85
N PRO A 106 -2.82 1.21 -12.63
CA PRO A 106 -3.43 1.46 -11.33
C PRO A 106 -2.83 0.63 -10.21
N VAL A 107 -2.88 1.14 -8.99
CA VAL A 107 -2.57 0.39 -7.76
C VAL A 107 -3.85 0.19 -6.97
N ILE A 108 -4.12 -1.06 -6.61
CA ILE A 108 -5.23 -1.45 -5.76
C ILE A 108 -4.74 -1.48 -4.32
N LEU A 109 -5.42 -0.75 -3.44
CA LEU A 109 -5.18 -0.82 -2.00
C LEU A 109 -6.17 -1.80 -1.38
N SER A 110 -5.69 -2.96 -0.95
CA SER A 110 -6.46 -3.93 -0.17
C SER A 110 -6.43 -3.49 1.30
N ILE A 111 -7.54 -2.92 1.80
CA ILE A 111 -7.59 -2.32 3.12
C ILE A 111 -8.35 -3.24 4.08
N GLU A 112 -7.63 -3.86 5.03
CA GLU A 112 -8.24 -4.47 6.19
C GLU A 112 -8.50 -3.41 7.27
N ASN A 113 -9.75 -2.95 7.34
CA ASN A 113 -10.11 -1.84 8.19
C ASN A 113 -10.63 -2.30 9.56
N ARG A 114 -9.83 -2.05 10.60
CA ARG A 114 -10.16 -2.29 12.01
C ARG A 114 -10.17 -0.99 12.83
N CYS A 115 -10.27 0.16 12.15
CA CYS A 115 -10.32 1.48 12.79
C CYS A 115 -11.72 1.86 13.25
N SER A 116 -11.78 2.68 14.30
CA SER A 116 -12.99 3.41 14.71
C SER A 116 -13.42 4.40 13.61
N LEU A 117 -14.69 4.82 13.60
CA LEU A 117 -15.21 5.78 12.63
C LEU A 117 -14.41 7.10 12.62
N ILE A 118 -13.92 7.54 13.78
CA ILE A 118 -13.10 8.74 13.89
C ILE A 118 -11.79 8.58 13.14
N GLN A 119 -11.10 7.45 13.31
CA GLN A 119 -9.83 7.21 12.63
C GLN A 119 -10.04 6.83 11.16
N GLN A 120 -11.16 6.22 10.78
CA GLN A 120 -11.54 6.05 9.37
C GLN A 120 -11.69 7.39 8.64
N ALA A 121 -12.30 8.38 9.28
CA ALA A 121 -12.38 9.73 8.71
C ALA A 121 -10.98 10.34 8.48
N ARG A 122 -10.03 10.08 9.40
CA ARG A 122 -8.63 10.50 9.23
C ARG A 122 -7.91 9.74 8.11
N MET A 123 -8.22 8.44 7.93
CA MET A 123 -7.72 7.67 6.77
C MET A 123 -8.18 8.31 5.46
N ALA A 124 -9.48 8.58 5.33
CA ALA A 124 -10.06 9.21 4.13
C ALA A 124 -9.42 10.58 3.84
N GLN A 125 -9.29 11.43 4.86
CA GLN A 125 -8.62 12.72 4.73
C GLN A 125 -7.15 12.58 4.29
N THR A 126 -6.44 11.58 4.81
CA THR A 126 -5.05 11.30 4.43
C THR A 126 -4.97 10.88 2.96
N PHE A 127 -5.82 9.98 2.50
CA PHE A 127 -5.86 9.57 1.10
C PHE A 127 -6.13 10.77 0.17
N VAL A 128 -7.16 11.56 0.46
CA VAL A 128 -7.49 12.75 -0.35
C VAL A 128 -6.32 13.73 -0.39
N LYS A 129 -5.70 14.00 0.77
CA LYS A 129 -4.59 14.97 0.87
C LYS A 129 -3.34 14.51 0.14
N VAL A 130 -2.99 13.22 0.25
CA VAL A 130 -1.72 12.70 -0.28
C VAL A 130 -1.82 12.28 -1.74
N PHE A 131 -2.89 11.60 -2.12
CA PHE A 131 -3.05 11.12 -3.49
C PHE A 131 -3.65 12.18 -4.43
N GLY A 132 -4.49 13.08 -3.92
CA GLY A 132 -5.13 14.11 -4.73
C GLY A 132 -5.86 13.52 -5.94
N GLU A 133 -5.53 14.01 -7.12
CA GLU A 133 -6.15 13.59 -8.39
C GLU A 133 -5.83 12.14 -8.80
N LYS A 134 -4.81 11.52 -8.19
CA LYS A 134 -4.51 10.10 -8.41
C LYS A 134 -5.50 9.16 -7.74
N LEU A 135 -6.32 9.67 -6.79
CA LEU A 135 -7.30 8.88 -6.07
C LEU A 135 -8.60 8.78 -6.88
N ILE A 136 -8.97 7.58 -7.26
CA ILE A 136 -10.27 7.33 -7.90
C ILE A 136 -11.34 7.29 -6.81
N THR A 137 -12.22 8.31 -6.78
CA THR A 137 -13.30 8.44 -5.79
C THR A 137 -14.70 8.29 -6.41
N LYS A 138 -14.79 8.27 -7.74
CA LYS A 138 -16.06 8.14 -8.49
C LYS A 138 -15.91 7.06 -9.55
N TYR A 139 -17.01 6.44 -9.91
CA TYR A 139 -17.06 5.61 -11.11
C TYR A 139 -16.70 6.50 -12.31
N MET A 140 -15.69 6.12 -13.06
CA MET A 140 -15.26 6.89 -14.24
C MET A 140 -16.19 6.70 -15.43
N PHE A 141 -17.07 5.71 -15.37
CA PHE A 141 -17.97 5.34 -16.46
C PHE A 141 -19.39 5.13 -15.93
N GLU A 142 -20.21 6.18 -15.98
CA GLU A 142 -21.67 6.04 -15.79
C GLU A 142 -22.34 5.25 -16.94
N SER A 143 -21.68 5.13 -18.10
CA SER A 143 -22.16 4.40 -19.26
C SER A 143 -22.09 2.87 -19.13
N ASP A 144 -21.19 2.35 -18.27
CA ASP A 144 -20.95 0.90 -18.15
C ASP A 144 -21.87 0.21 -17.13
N LEU A 145 -22.69 0.97 -16.39
CA LEU A 145 -23.63 0.43 -15.41
C LEU A 145 -24.86 -0.23 -16.05
N ASN A 146 -25.02 -0.16 -17.38
CA ASN A 146 -26.14 -0.75 -18.11
C ASN A 146 -25.78 -2.05 -18.86
N GLU A 147 -24.54 -2.50 -18.79
CA GLU A 147 -24.17 -3.82 -19.32
C GLU A 147 -23.99 -4.77 -18.13
N ASP A 148 -24.93 -5.72 -18.03
CA ASP A 148 -24.94 -6.81 -17.05
C ASP A 148 -23.59 -7.53 -17.11
N PRO A 149 -22.82 -7.61 -16.02
CA PRO A 149 -21.60 -8.41 -16.04
C PRO A 149 -22.00 -9.88 -15.98
N LEU A 150 -21.93 -10.54 -17.11
CA LEU A 150 -21.99 -12.02 -17.20
C LEU A 150 -20.79 -12.63 -16.50
#